data_112f1aaa8010def01c2cfff527f2cace
#
_entry.id   112f1aaa8010def01c2cfff527f2cace
#
_cell.length_a   1.000
_cell.length_b   1.000
_cell.length_c   1.000
_cell.angle_alpha   90.00
_cell.angle_beta   90.00
_cell.angle_gamma   90.00
#
_symmetry.space_group_name_H-M   'P 1'
#
loop_
_entity.id
_entity.type
_entity.pdbx_description
1 polymer ?
#
loop_
_entity_poly.entity_id
_entity_poly.type
_entity_poly.pdbx_seq_one_letter_code
_entity_poly.pdbx_strand_id
1 'polypeptide(L)'
;MENETRRVHMNHNSHLLELEEYMYPLVDVARPNTFRNLYPYDEIPKIAFNDRTVPHHMPDQIWITDTTFRDGQQSRAPYTTEQIVTIYDYMHKLGGPKGKIRACEFFLYDEKDRKAVEKCLDRGYRFPQVTSWIRASKKDFELVKSMGMRETGILVSCSDYHIFYKMHMTRREAMEHYLTIVKECLEMGISPRCHLEDITRADIYGYVIPFCLELMKLRDQYGIPIKVRCCDTMGYGVNYPGAVIPRSVPGIIYGIMTHSGVPSELIEWHGHNDFYKAVSNSTTAWLYGACGVNCSLFGIGERTGNTPLEAMIFEYAQLRGTLDGMDTTVITDLAEYYENVIGYKIPERTPFVGRNFNITRAGIHADGLLKNEEIYNIFDTEKFLKRPVEVAISNTSGLAGIAHWVNRHYEVPEENPIDKKSELVAMIKAWVDEQYANGRVTVITNDELFSVTDTALGQLNICLKLKK
;
A
#
# COMPACT_ATOMS: atom_id res chain seq x y z
N MET A 1 18.03 -37.81 -12.35
CA MET A 1 17.26 -37.59 -11.10
C MET A 1 16.18 -38.63 -11.09
N GLU A 2 16.29 -39.63 -10.24
CA GLU A 2 15.24 -40.60 -10.02
C GLU A 2 14.02 -39.82 -9.50
N ASN A 3 12.88 -40.00 -10.15
CA ASN A 3 11.60 -39.56 -9.68
C ASN A 3 11.31 -40.29 -8.36
N GLU A 4 11.69 -39.72 -7.22
CA GLU A 4 11.18 -40.18 -5.93
C GLU A 4 9.66 -39.91 -5.94
N THR A 5 8.91 -40.95 -6.25
CA THR A 5 7.47 -40.93 -6.12
C THR A 5 7.12 -40.77 -4.66
N ARG A 6 6.45 -39.68 -4.31
CA ARG A 6 5.89 -39.48 -2.98
C ARG A 6 5.08 -40.70 -2.56
N ARG A 7 5.39 -41.25 -1.41
CA ARG A 7 4.67 -42.40 -0.84
C ARG A 7 3.45 -41.91 -0.07
N VAL A 8 2.39 -42.63 -0.22
CA VAL A 8 1.17 -42.43 0.58
C VAL A 8 1.26 -43.41 1.73
N HIS A 9 1.04 -42.97 2.96
CA HIS A 9 0.96 -43.80 4.13
C HIS A 9 -0.35 -43.58 4.89
N MET A 10 -0.78 -44.58 5.63
CA MET A 10 -1.94 -44.48 6.50
C MET A 10 -1.50 -43.90 7.84
N ASN A 11 -2.06 -42.76 8.21
CA ASN A 11 -1.95 -42.24 9.56
C ASN A 11 -2.92 -43.01 10.46
N HIS A 12 -2.38 -43.88 11.33
CA HIS A 12 -3.19 -44.73 12.19
C HIS A 12 -3.96 -43.98 13.27
N ASN A 13 -3.64 -42.73 13.55
CA ASN A 13 -4.33 -41.93 14.57
C ASN A 13 -5.55 -41.19 13.94
N SER A 14 -5.39 -40.67 12.75
CA SER A 14 -6.47 -39.95 12.03
C SER A 14 -7.32 -40.86 11.13
N HIS A 15 -6.85 -42.06 10.84
CA HIS A 15 -7.40 -42.98 9.84
C HIS A 15 -7.46 -42.41 8.43
N LEU A 16 -6.56 -41.46 8.12
CA LEU A 16 -6.48 -40.82 6.80
C LEU A 16 -5.23 -41.29 6.05
N LEU A 17 -5.34 -41.29 4.73
CA LEU A 17 -4.19 -41.46 3.86
C LEU A 17 -3.47 -40.10 3.76
N GLU A 18 -2.21 -40.07 4.11
CA GLU A 18 -1.38 -38.88 4.07
C GLU A 18 -0.21 -39.10 3.10
N LEU A 19 0.21 -38.00 2.43
CA LEU A 19 1.44 -37.99 1.65
C LEU A 19 2.63 -37.82 2.59
N GLU A 20 3.71 -38.54 2.33
CA GLU A 20 4.99 -38.27 3.02
C GLU A 20 5.37 -36.80 2.87
N GLU A 21 5.86 -36.19 3.95
CA GLU A 21 6.41 -34.86 3.90
C GLU A 21 7.50 -34.78 2.84
N TYR A 22 7.33 -33.89 1.89
CA TYR A 22 8.35 -33.66 0.87
C TYR A 22 9.23 -32.49 1.29
N MET A 23 10.46 -32.80 1.62
CA MET A 23 11.50 -31.79 1.87
C MET A 23 12.00 -31.27 0.52
N TYR A 24 11.68 -30.02 0.19
CA TYR A 24 12.15 -29.37 -1.04
C TYR A 24 13.66 -29.09 -0.94
N PRO A 25 14.52 -29.84 -1.65
CA PRO A 25 15.96 -29.59 -1.62
C PRO A 25 16.29 -28.33 -2.44
N LEU A 26 17.40 -27.69 -2.07
CA LEU A 26 17.98 -26.65 -2.91
C LEU A 26 18.32 -27.24 -4.29
N VAL A 27 17.82 -26.63 -5.35
CA VAL A 27 18.18 -26.95 -6.73
C VAL A 27 19.26 -25.97 -7.17
N ASP A 28 20.51 -26.36 -6.96
CA ASP A 28 21.64 -25.58 -7.42
C ASP A 28 21.81 -25.73 -8.93
N VAL A 29 22.10 -24.64 -9.62
CA VAL A 29 22.18 -24.59 -11.08
C VAL A 29 23.50 -23.93 -11.52
N ALA A 30 24.11 -24.46 -12.58
CA ALA A 30 25.36 -23.91 -13.12
C ALA A 30 25.17 -22.60 -13.89
N ARG A 31 23.98 -22.31 -14.34
CA ARG A 31 23.63 -21.10 -15.09
C ARG A 31 22.32 -20.53 -14.58
N PRO A 32 22.15 -19.18 -14.59
CA PRO A 32 20.94 -18.53 -14.10
C PRO A 32 19.71 -18.92 -14.91
N ASN A 33 18.61 -19.23 -14.23
CA ASN A 33 17.29 -19.31 -14.84
C ASN A 33 16.66 -17.92 -14.85
N THR A 34 16.70 -17.26 -15.98
CA THR A 34 16.16 -15.92 -16.16
C THR A 34 14.74 -15.91 -16.70
N PHE A 35 14.10 -17.08 -16.84
CA PHE A 35 12.75 -17.22 -17.36
C PHE A 35 12.51 -16.45 -18.68
N ARG A 36 13.47 -16.54 -19.64
CA ARG A 36 13.43 -15.75 -20.88
C ARG A 36 12.18 -15.98 -21.74
N ASN A 37 11.51 -17.10 -21.58
CA ASN A 37 10.20 -17.38 -22.20
C ASN A 37 9.06 -16.54 -21.60
N LEU A 38 9.22 -15.98 -20.38
CA LEU A 38 8.27 -15.09 -19.70
C LEU A 38 8.76 -13.64 -19.67
N TYR A 39 10.10 -13.43 -19.62
CA TYR A 39 10.75 -12.12 -19.50
C TYR A 39 11.76 -11.92 -20.65
N PRO A 40 11.29 -11.74 -21.90
CA PRO A 40 12.18 -11.68 -23.06
C PRO A 40 12.96 -10.38 -23.21
N TYR A 41 12.90 -9.44 -22.31
CA TYR A 41 13.50 -8.12 -22.19
C TYR A 41 13.18 -7.14 -23.36
N ASP A 42 13.30 -7.58 -24.59
CA ASP A 42 13.01 -6.85 -25.85
C ASP A 42 11.56 -6.96 -26.32
N GLU A 43 10.72 -7.70 -25.58
CA GLU A 43 9.28 -7.83 -25.77
C GLU A 43 8.54 -7.55 -24.45
N ILE A 44 7.22 -7.35 -24.53
CA ILE A 44 6.37 -7.25 -23.33
C ILE A 44 6.33 -8.59 -22.59
N PRO A 45 6.62 -8.61 -21.26
CA PRO A 45 6.59 -9.84 -20.48
C PRO A 45 5.25 -10.55 -20.53
N LYS A 46 5.25 -11.84 -20.83
CA LYS A 46 4.04 -12.67 -20.95
C LYS A 46 3.45 -12.98 -19.58
N ILE A 47 2.12 -13.11 -19.53
CA ILE A 47 1.41 -13.77 -18.44
C ILE A 47 1.01 -15.14 -18.94
N ALA A 48 1.55 -16.20 -18.32
CA ALA A 48 1.21 -17.57 -18.66
C ALA A 48 0.24 -18.16 -17.63
N PHE A 49 -0.62 -19.06 -18.09
CA PHE A 49 -1.64 -19.73 -17.27
C PHE A 49 -1.47 -21.25 -17.41
N ASN A 50 -1.82 -21.97 -16.34
CA ASN A 50 -1.82 -23.45 -16.32
C ASN A 50 -3.12 -24.01 -15.76
N ASP A 51 -4.14 -23.15 -15.57
CA ASP A 51 -5.48 -23.48 -15.05
C ASP A 51 -5.49 -24.11 -13.65
N ARG A 52 -4.34 -24.06 -12.93
CA ARG A 52 -4.26 -24.53 -11.54
C ARG A 52 -4.49 -23.36 -10.60
N THR A 53 -5.47 -23.51 -9.73
CA THR A 53 -5.79 -22.53 -8.68
C THR A 53 -5.40 -23.08 -7.32
N VAL A 54 -5.09 -22.17 -6.39
CA VAL A 54 -4.87 -22.49 -4.98
C VAL A 54 -6.04 -21.96 -4.16
N PRO A 55 -6.38 -22.58 -3.00
CA PRO A 55 -7.50 -22.14 -2.19
C PRO A 55 -7.19 -20.81 -1.50
N HIS A 56 -8.25 -20.02 -1.25
CA HIS A 56 -8.16 -18.87 -0.37
C HIS A 56 -7.85 -19.32 1.06
N HIS A 57 -7.03 -18.52 1.74
CA HIS A 57 -6.70 -18.72 3.14
C HIS A 57 -6.45 -17.35 3.80
N MET A 58 -7.50 -16.53 3.91
CA MET A 58 -7.37 -15.23 4.55
C MET A 58 -7.18 -15.42 6.06
N PRO A 59 -6.08 -14.91 6.65
CA PRO A 59 -5.85 -15.01 8.08
C PRO A 59 -6.91 -14.27 8.91
N ASP A 60 -7.14 -14.71 10.15
CA ASP A 60 -8.04 -14.03 11.09
C ASP A 60 -7.60 -12.59 11.39
N GLN A 61 -6.30 -12.35 11.40
CA GLN A 61 -5.71 -11.04 11.60
C GLN A 61 -4.90 -10.63 10.38
N ILE A 62 -5.23 -9.47 9.83
CA ILE A 62 -4.45 -8.81 8.78
C ILE A 62 -4.09 -7.40 9.22
N TRP A 63 -2.97 -6.86 8.71
CA TRP A 63 -2.46 -5.54 9.04
C TRP A 63 -1.60 -4.94 7.94
N ILE A 64 -1.33 -3.64 8.08
CA ILE A 64 -0.47 -2.86 7.21
C ILE A 64 0.83 -2.59 7.95
N THR A 65 1.95 -2.57 7.23
CA THR A 65 3.21 -1.99 7.68
C THR A 65 3.61 -0.86 6.75
N ASP A 66 4.33 0.11 7.28
CA ASP A 66 4.73 1.30 6.56
C ASP A 66 6.22 1.29 6.21
N THR A 67 6.56 1.75 5.01
CA THR A 67 7.92 1.95 4.53
C THR A 67 8.16 3.37 3.99
N THR A 68 7.30 4.32 4.34
CA THR A 68 7.42 5.74 3.93
C THR A 68 8.77 6.34 4.29
N PHE A 69 9.29 6.00 5.49
CA PHE A 69 10.56 6.54 6.00
C PHE A 69 11.80 5.79 5.52
N ARG A 70 11.61 4.68 4.79
CA ARG A 70 12.71 3.93 4.18
C ARG A 70 12.59 3.97 2.65
N ASP A 71 11.68 3.20 2.07
CA ASP A 71 11.54 3.07 0.61
C ASP A 71 10.98 4.35 -0.02
N GLY A 72 9.98 4.95 0.61
CA GLY A 72 9.43 6.24 0.20
C GLY A 72 10.47 7.35 0.23
N GLN A 73 11.35 7.37 1.23
CA GLN A 73 12.40 8.38 1.36
C GLN A 73 13.49 8.26 0.28
N GLN A 74 13.68 7.07 -0.34
CA GLN A 74 14.65 6.89 -1.42
C GLN A 74 14.26 7.59 -2.73
N SER A 75 12.97 7.78 -2.96
CA SER A 75 12.44 8.35 -4.22
C SER A 75 12.28 9.88 -4.22
N ARG A 76 12.64 10.55 -3.12
CA ARG A 76 12.43 11.98 -2.95
C ARG A 76 13.51 12.61 -2.07
N ALA A 77 13.48 13.95 -1.93
CA ALA A 77 14.30 14.65 -0.95
C ALA A 77 14.01 14.09 0.46
N PRO A 78 15.04 13.82 1.29
CA PRO A 78 14.86 13.27 2.63
C PRO A 78 13.94 14.14 3.49
N TYR A 79 13.13 13.50 4.33
CA TYR A 79 12.33 14.20 5.34
C TYR A 79 13.25 14.80 6.41
N THR A 80 12.85 15.90 7.03
CA THR A 80 13.48 16.37 8.26
C THR A 80 13.09 15.47 9.44
N THR A 81 13.84 15.56 10.53
CA THR A 81 13.50 14.86 11.78
C THR A 81 12.09 15.19 12.25
N GLU A 82 11.70 16.46 12.21
CA GLU A 82 10.38 16.95 12.62
C GLU A 82 9.27 16.41 11.72
N GLN A 83 9.51 16.37 10.40
CA GLN A 83 8.56 15.79 9.44
C GLN A 83 8.34 14.30 9.69
N ILE A 84 9.40 13.53 9.93
CA ILE A 84 9.31 12.09 10.26
C ILE A 84 8.44 11.89 11.51
N VAL A 85 8.73 12.62 12.58
CA VAL A 85 8.00 12.49 13.86
C VAL A 85 6.53 12.88 13.69
N THR A 86 6.24 13.97 12.98
CA THR A 86 4.88 14.41 12.72
C THR A 86 4.09 13.36 11.91
N ILE A 87 4.69 12.82 10.85
CA ILE A 87 4.05 11.76 10.05
C ILE A 87 3.84 10.50 10.89
N TYR A 88 4.80 10.14 11.74
CA TYR A 88 4.68 8.99 12.66
C TYR A 88 3.52 9.18 13.66
N ASP A 89 3.35 10.39 14.21
CA ASP A 89 2.20 10.73 15.06
C ASP A 89 0.86 10.62 14.30
N TYR A 90 0.82 11.03 13.03
CA TYR A 90 -0.35 10.80 12.16
C TYR A 90 -0.61 9.31 11.90
N MET A 91 0.44 8.51 11.65
CA MET A 91 0.33 7.07 11.45
C MET A 91 -0.24 6.36 12.68
N HIS A 92 0.12 6.82 13.89
CA HIS A 92 -0.43 6.31 15.14
C HIS A 92 -1.94 6.57 15.23
N LYS A 93 -2.38 7.80 14.95
CA LYS A 93 -3.81 8.16 14.94
C LYS A 93 -4.57 7.37 13.88
N LEU A 94 -4.04 7.34 12.65
CA LEU A 94 -4.62 6.64 11.52
C LEU A 94 -4.77 5.14 11.77
N GLY A 95 -3.74 4.50 12.36
CA GLY A 95 -3.74 3.05 12.66
C GLY A 95 -4.68 2.63 13.78
N GLY A 96 -5.15 3.57 14.58
CA GLY A 96 -6.10 3.37 15.66
C GLY A 96 -5.61 2.49 16.81
N PRO A 97 -6.44 2.28 17.83
CA PRO A 97 -6.04 1.63 19.08
C PRO A 97 -5.69 0.14 18.90
N LYS A 98 -6.21 -0.52 17.87
CA LYS A 98 -5.90 -1.92 17.57
C LYS A 98 -4.59 -2.06 16.77
N GLY A 99 -3.94 -0.95 16.38
CA GLY A 99 -2.67 -0.94 15.66
C GLY A 99 -2.74 -1.64 14.31
N LYS A 100 -3.68 -1.23 13.46
CA LYS A 100 -3.81 -1.80 12.12
C LYS A 100 -2.69 -1.35 11.19
N ILE A 101 -2.07 -0.20 11.44
CA ILE A 101 -0.71 0.11 10.99
C ILE A 101 0.23 -0.47 12.04
N ARG A 102 0.84 -1.62 11.75
CA ARG A 102 1.54 -2.45 12.73
C ARG A 102 2.94 -1.97 13.03
N ALA A 103 3.66 -1.49 12.03
CA ALA A 103 5.05 -1.05 12.13
C ALA A 103 5.38 0.00 11.09
N CYS A 104 6.33 0.88 11.40
CA CYS A 104 7.00 1.78 10.47
C CYS A 104 8.49 1.40 10.37
N GLU A 105 9.01 1.38 9.15
CA GLU A 105 10.39 0.99 8.84
C GLU A 105 11.25 2.21 8.57
N PHE A 106 12.42 2.28 9.21
CA PHE A 106 13.32 3.43 9.16
C PHE A 106 14.73 3.05 8.70
N PHE A 107 15.44 4.00 8.08
CA PHE A 107 16.89 3.98 7.98
C PHE A 107 17.54 4.41 9.29
N LEU A 108 18.80 3.96 9.51
CA LEU A 108 19.60 4.30 10.70
C LEU A 108 20.96 4.89 10.36
N TYR A 109 21.30 5.07 9.08
CA TYR A 109 22.66 5.44 8.70
C TYR A 109 22.98 6.91 8.97
N ASP A 110 22.02 7.80 8.77
CA ASP A 110 22.19 9.22 8.99
C ASP A 110 21.84 9.62 10.42
N GLU A 111 22.55 10.61 10.98
CA GLU A 111 22.28 11.17 12.30
C GLU A 111 20.84 11.72 12.40
N LYS A 112 20.36 12.34 11.34
CA LYS A 112 19.00 12.85 11.22
C LYS A 112 17.96 11.75 11.43
N ASP A 113 18.14 10.59 10.77
CA ASP A 113 17.22 9.47 10.85
C ASP A 113 17.26 8.82 12.24
N ARG A 114 18.46 8.68 12.84
CA ARG A 114 18.60 8.19 14.22
C ARG A 114 17.89 9.09 15.24
N LYS A 115 18.07 10.41 15.14
CA LYS A 115 17.35 11.38 16.00
C LYS A 115 15.83 11.29 15.83
N ALA A 116 15.35 11.06 14.59
CA ALA A 116 13.93 10.86 14.34
C ALA A 116 13.42 9.57 14.99
N VAL A 117 14.17 8.47 14.85
CA VAL A 117 13.86 7.17 15.47
C VAL A 117 13.82 7.28 16.99
N GLU A 118 14.80 7.94 17.62
CA GLU A 118 14.80 8.19 19.07
C GLU A 118 13.53 8.91 19.51
N LYS A 119 13.19 10.03 18.84
CA LYS A 119 11.96 10.78 19.13
C LYS A 119 10.69 9.98 18.91
N CYS A 120 10.65 9.08 17.91
CA CYS A 120 9.51 8.18 17.68
C CYS A 120 9.41 7.13 18.80
N LEU A 121 10.53 6.57 19.24
CA LEU A 121 10.57 5.63 20.38
C LEU A 121 10.12 6.29 21.69
N ASP A 122 10.52 7.55 21.93
CA ASP A 122 10.14 8.34 23.11
C ASP A 122 8.63 8.61 23.19
N ARG A 123 7.88 8.49 22.07
CA ARG A 123 6.41 8.55 22.09
C ARG A 123 5.78 7.42 22.91
N GLY A 124 6.48 6.30 23.08
CA GLY A 124 5.97 5.16 23.82
C GLY A 124 4.75 4.48 23.19
N TYR A 125 4.47 4.73 21.92
CA TYR A 125 3.33 4.11 21.23
C TYR A 125 3.54 2.60 21.11
N ARG A 126 2.49 1.83 21.44
CA ARG A 126 2.48 0.39 21.17
C ARG A 126 2.50 0.10 19.67
N PHE A 127 1.83 0.93 18.89
CA PHE A 127 1.72 0.87 17.43
C PHE A 127 1.67 2.28 16.82
N PRO A 128 2.27 2.48 15.64
CA PRO A 128 3.13 1.54 14.92
C PRO A 128 4.42 1.24 15.70
N GLN A 129 4.91 0.00 15.59
CA GLN A 129 6.23 -0.35 16.11
C GLN A 129 7.32 0.31 15.25
N VAL A 130 8.36 0.78 15.89
CA VAL A 130 9.54 1.31 15.19
C VAL A 130 10.44 0.13 14.82
N THR A 131 10.67 -0.08 13.52
CA THR A 131 11.56 -1.11 12.98
C THR A 131 12.58 -0.48 12.04
N SER A 132 13.68 -1.18 11.80
CA SER A 132 14.72 -0.68 10.90
C SER A 132 14.89 -1.52 9.65
N TRP A 133 15.65 -0.98 8.71
CA TRP A 133 16.23 -1.69 7.59
C TRP A 133 17.71 -1.38 7.48
N ILE A 134 18.53 -2.42 7.30
CA ILE A 134 19.98 -2.34 7.28
C ILE A 134 20.58 -3.20 6.16
N ARG A 135 21.85 -2.94 5.82
CA ARG A 135 22.60 -3.72 4.84
C ARG A 135 23.09 -5.08 5.32
N ALA A 136 22.82 -5.39 6.59
CA ALA A 136 23.10 -6.69 7.17
C ALA A 136 24.59 -7.00 7.37
N SER A 137 25.28 -6.14 8.08
CA SER A 137 26.61 -6.41 8.65
C SER A 137 26.52 -6.49 10.18
N LYS A 138 27.50 -7.14 10.82
CA LYS A 138 27.58 -7.19 12.28
C LYS A 138 27.53 -5.80 12.92
N LYS A 139 28.23 -4.82 12.33
CA LYS A 139 28.22 -3.42 12.79
C LYS A 139 26.83 -2.79 12.70
N ASP A 140 26.05 -3.12 11.65
CA ASP A 140 24.71 -2.62 11.50
C ASP A 140 23.76 -3.24 12.55
N PHE A 141 23.94 -4.50 12.92
CA PHE A 141 23.18 -5.13 14.01
C PHE A 141 23.52 -4.51 15.39
N GLU A 142 24.79 -4.20 15.64
CA GLU A 142 25.19 -3.46 16.84
C GLU A 142 24.49 -2.09 16.93
N LEU A 143 24.35 -1.38 15.80
CA LEU A 143 23.60 -0.13 15.71
C LEU A 143 22.12 -0.33 16.05
N VAL A 144 21.45 -1.32 15.45
CA VAL A 144 20.05 -1.65 15.73
C VAL A 144 19.84 -1.92 17.22
N LYS A 145 20.74 -2.73 17.83
CA LYS A 145 20.69 -3.09 19.25
C LYS A 145 20.92 -1.86 20.15
N SER A 146 21.90 -1.01 19.82
CA SER A 146 22.20 0.20 20.57
C SER A 146 21.05 1.19 20.63
N MET A 147 20.19 1.20 19.61
CA MET A 147 18.97 2.00 19.55
C MET A 147 17.75 1.33 20.21
N GLY A 148 17.94 0.20 20.87
CA GLY A 148 16.87 -0.50 21.61
C GLY A 148 15.84 -1.19 20.70
N MET A 149 16.11 -1.33 19.42
CA MET A 149 15.20 -1.96 18.46
C MET A 149 15.32 -3.50 18.52
N ARG A 150 14.19 -4.18 18.32
CA ARG A 150 14.08 -5.63 18.42
C ARG A 150 13.87 -6.34 17.10
N GLU A 151 13.66 -5.58 16.03
CA GLU A 151 13.39 -6.12 14.69
C GLU A 151 14.08 -5.25 13.63
N THR A 152 14.65 -5.91 12.63
CA THR A 152 15.25 -5.23 11.47
C THR A 152 14.99 -5.97 10.17
N GLY A 153 14.81 -5.21 9.08
CA GLY A 153 14.80 -5.72 7.73
C GLY A 153 16.20 -6.07 7.24
N ILE A 154 16.32 -7.20 6.55
CA ILE A 154 17.54 -7.69 5.90
C ILE A 154 17.22 -7.95 4.44
N LEU A 155 18.00 -7.39 3.52
CA LEU A 155 17.85 -7.66 2.09
C LEU A 155 18.36 -9.06 1.75
N VAL A 156 17.52 -9.87 1.13
CA VAL A 156 17.82 -11.23 0.67
C VAL A 156 17.46 -11.32 -0.80
N SER A 157 18.44 -11.26 -1.69
CA SER A 157 18.20 -11.46 -3.12
C SER A 157 17.84 -12.90 -3.41
N CYS A 158 16.72 -13.17 -4.08
CA CYS A 158 16.24 -14.54 -4.28
C CYS A 158 16.05 -14.94 -5.75
N SER A 159 16.14 -14.01 -6.70
CA SER A 159 16.13 -14.34 -8.14
C SER A 159 17.52 -14.62 -8.67
N ASP A 160 17.61 -15.47 -9.68
CA ASP A 160 18.88 -15.72 -10.36
C ASP A 160 19.46 -14.48 -11.05
N TYR A 161 18.62 -13.49 -11.39
CA TYR A 161 19.10 -12.18 -11.86
C TYR A 161 20.01 -11.52 -10.84
N HIS A 162 19.62 -11.55 -9.57
CA HIS A 162 20.36 -10.91 -8.50
C HIS A 162 21.52 -11.81 -8.01
N ILE A 163 21.27 -13.11 -7.84
CA ILE A 163 22.27 -14.06 -7.34
C ILE A 163 23.47 -14.13 -8.30
N PHE A 164 23.22 -14.37 -9.58
CA PHE A 164 24.31 -14.57 -10.55
C PHE A 164 24.90 -13.27 -11.09
N TYR A 165 24.07 -12.27 -11.45
CA TYR A 165 24.56 -11.06 -12.12
C TYR A 165 24.94 -9.92 -11.17
N LYS A 166 24.28 -9.80 -9.99
CA LYS A 166 24.57 -8.75 -9.01
C LYS A 166 25.58 -9.23 -7.96
N MET A 167 25.39 -10.44 -7.43
CA MET A 167 26.20 -10.97 -6.34
C MET A 167 27.38 -11.83 -6.83
N HIS A 168 27.32 -12.33 -8.07
CA HIS A 168 28.32 -13.25 -8.67
C HIS A 168 28.50 -14.53 -7.84
N MET A 169 27.38 -15.09 -7.35
CA MET A 169 27.31 -16.29 -6.52
C MET A 169 26.49 -17.39 -7.20
N THR A 170 26.71 -18.62 -6.80
CA THR A 170 25.78 -19.73 -7.02
C THR A 170 24.61 -19.61 -6.03
N ARG A 171 23.52 -20.35 -6.26
CA ARG A 171 22.40 -20.40 -5.32
C ARG A 171 22.81 -20.91 -3.93
N ARG A 172 23.72 -21.88 -3.88
CA ARG A 172 24.25 -22.45 -2.63
C ARG A 172 25.04 -21.41 -1.84
N GLU A 173 25.98 -20.72 -2.50
CA GLU A 173 26.77 -19.66 -1.86
C GLU A 173 25.89 -18.53 -1.35
N ALA A 174 24.88 -18.10 -2.11
CA ALA A 174 23.92 -17.08 -1.69
C ALA A 174 23.09 -17.53 -0.49
N MET A 175 22.62 -18.78 -0.47
CA MET A 175 21.89 -19.34 0.65
C MET A 175 22.75 -19.38 1.92
N GLU A 176 23.96 -19.91 1.86
CA GLU A 176 24.89 -19.97 2.99
C GLU A 176 25.25 -18.58 3.50
N HIS A 177 25.49 -17.64 2.61
CA HIS A 177 25.76 -16.24 2.95
C HIS A 177 24.61 -15.62 3.75
N TYR A 178 23.38 -15.71 3.25
CA TYR A 178 22.22 -15.12 3.94
C TYR A 178 21.88 -15.84 5.25
N LEU A 179 22.00 -17.16 5.31
CA LEU A 179 21.78 -17.89 6.57
C LEU A 179 22.81 -17.52 7.64
N THR A 180 24.05 -17.22 7.25
CA THR A 180 25.08 -16.72 8.17
C THR A 180 24.67 -15.36 8.74
N ILE A 181 24.22 -14.43 7.89
CA ILE A 181 23.74 -13.10 8.31
C ILE A 181 22.53 -13.22 9.26
N VAL A 182 21.58 -14.11 8.93
CA VAL A 182 20.39 -14.33 9.78
C VAL A 182 20.79 -14.88 11.16
N LYS A 183 21.76 -15.82 11.23
CA LYS A 183 22.29 -16.33 12.50
C LYS A 183 22.93 -15.24 13.34
N GLU A 184 23.78 -14.40 12.75
CA GLU A 184 24.40 -13.27 13.45
C GLU A 184 23.34 -12.32 14.03
N CYS A 185 22.25 -12.04 13.30
CA CYS A 185 21.14 -11.25 13.77
C CYS A 185 20.43 -11.87 14.99
N LEU A 186 20.16 -13.19 14.91
CA LEU A 186 19.51 -13.95 15.98
C LEU A 186 20.38 -14.05 17.23
N GLU A 187 21.70 -14.25 17.09
CA GLU A 187 22.67 -14.27 18.20
C GLU A 187 22.71 -12.96 18.96
N MET A 188 22.37 -11.84 18.32
CA MET A 188 22.24 -10.55 18.98
C MET A 188 20.87 -10.33 19.64
N GLY A 189 19.95 -11.28 19.53
CA GLY A 189 18.58 -11.19 20.07
C GLY A 189 17.65 -10.32 19.24
N ILE A 190 17.95 -10.09 17.95
CA ILE A 190 17.17 -9.29 17.04
C ILE A 190 16.36 -10.21 16.11
N SER A 191 15.07 -9.92 15.94
CA SER A 191 14.20 -10.60 14.98
C SER A 191 14.49 -10.13 13.55
N PRO A 192 14.97 -10.98 12.64
CA PRO A 192 15.18 -10.60 11.26
C PRO A 192 13.88 -10.64 10.46
N ARG A 193 13.67 -9.65 9.61
CA ARG A 193 12.67 -9.66 8.54
C ARG A 193 13.40 -9.78 7.21
N CYS A 194 13.40 -10.99 6.64
CA CYS A 194 14.07 -11.30 5.39
C CYS A 194 13.25 -10.77 4.21
N HIS A 195 13.76 -9.74 3.53
CA HIS A 195 13.15 -9.18 2.32
C HIS A 195 13.61 -9.99 1.12
N LEU A 196 12.76 -10.88 0.60
CA LEU A 196 13.03 -11.72 -0.57
C LEU A 196 12.93 -10.87 -1.85
N GLU A 197 14.03 -10.20 -2.17
CA GLU A 197 14.12 -9.27 -3.30
C GLU A 197 13.93 -10.01 -4.63
N ASP A 198 13.03 -9.48 -5.49
CA ASP A 198 12.74 -9.97 -6.83
C ASP A 198 12.07 -11.35 -6.87
N ILE A 199 11.15 -11.59 -5.94
CA ILE A 199 10.50 -12.90 -5.78
C ILE A 199 9.68 -13.31 -7.00
N THR A 200 9.11 -12.35 -7.73
CA THR A 200 8.27 -12.61 -8.91
C THR A 200 9.06 -13.02 -10.16
N ARG A 201 10.40 -13.13 -10.04
CA ARG A 201 11.30 -13.73 -11.03
C ARG A 201 12.19 -14.83 -10.42
N ALA A 202 11.91 -15.26 -9.20
CA ALA A 202 12.68 -16.27 -8.50
C ALA A 202 12.19 -17.70 -8.78
N ASP A 203 13.07 -18.67 -8.60
CA ASP A 203 12.72 -20.09 -8.56
C ASP A 203 12.10 -20.44 -7.20
N ILE A 204 10.78 -20.41 -7.13
CA ILE A 204 10.03 -20.58 -5.88
C ILE A 204 10.31 -21.95 -5.24
N TYR A 205 10.22 -23.03 -6.03
CA TYR A 205 10.39 -24.37 -5.50
C TYR A 205 11.84 -24.82 -5.38
N GLY A 206 12.72 -24.33 -6.25
CA GLY A 206 14.13 -24.71 -6.27
C GLY A 206 15.03 -23.86 -5.39
N TYR A 207 14.57 -22.67 -4.94
CA TYR A 207 15.37 -21.76 -4.12
C TYR A 207 14.60 -21.15 -2.94
N VAL A 208 13.46 -20.50 -3.19
CA VAL A 208 12.76 -19.72 -2.15
C VAL A 208 12.24 -20.63 -1.03
N ILE A 209 11.51 -21.70 -1.37
CA ILE A 209 10.98 -22.65 -0.38
C ILE A 209 12.10 -23.33 0.39
N PRO A 210 13.16 -23.89 -0.26
CA PRO A 210 14.32 -24.41 0.46
C PRO A 210 14.95 -23.42 1.44
N PHE A 211 15.10 -22.16 1.04
CA PHE A 211 15.62 -21.11 1.91
C PHE A 211 14.69 -20.84 3.11
N CYS A 212 13.38 -20.73 2.88
CA CYS A 212 12.40 -20.55 3.95
C CYS A 212 12.36 -21.74 4.94
N LEU A 213 12.57 -22.97 4.47
CA LEU A 213 12.71 -24.15 5.33
C LEU A 213 13.91 -24.00 6.29
N GLU A 214 15.05 -23.54 5.78
CA GLU A 214 16.22 -23.28 6.65
C GLU A 214 15.96 -22.13 7.64
N LEU A 215 15.23 -21.07 7.23
CA LEU A 215 14.81 -20.01 8.15
C LEU A 215 13.93 -20.53 9.27
N MET A 216 13.01 -21.46 8.98
CA MET A 216 12.14 -22.04 10.01
C MET A 216 12.93 -22.93 10.99
N LYS A 217 13.93 -23.66 10.53
CA LYS A 217 14.86 -24.39 11.43
C LYS A 217 15.59 -23.43 12.37
N LEU A 218 16.09 -22.30 11.85
CA LEU A 218 16.75 -21.27 12.66
C LEU A 218 15.77 -20.63 13.66
N ARG A 219 14.54 -20.31 13.25
CA ARG A 219 13.49 -19.82 14.15
C ARG A 219 13.30 -20.76 15.34
N ASP A 220 13.16 -22.06 15.07
CA ASP A 220 12.91 -23.06 16.09
C ASP A 220 14.14 -23.26 17.01
N GLN A 221 15.34 -23.19 16.43
CA GLN A 221 16.59 -23.29 17.19
C GLN A 221 16.79 -22.10 18.15
N TYR A 222 16.50 -20.88 17.72
CA TYR A 222 16.76 -19.67 18.53
C TYR A 222 15.54 -19.20 19.32
N GLY A 223 14.33 -19.68 19.02
CA GLY A 223 13.09 -19.24 19.65
C GLY A 223 12.72 -17.77 19.32
N ILE A 224 13.32 -17.18 18.27
CA ILE A 224 13.10 -15.81 17.85
C ILE A 224 12.34 -15.82 16.52
N PRO A 225 11.26 -15.01 16.36
CA PRO A 225 10.53 -14.93 15.10
C PRO A 225 11.42 -14.50 13.93
N ILE A 226 11.28 -15.16 12.79
CA ILE A 226 11.90 -14.76 11.52
C ILE A 226 10.78 -14.45 10.55
N LYS A 227 10.67 -13.19 10.14
CA LYS A 227 9.66 -12.75 9.18
C LYS A 227 10.16 -12.89 7.74
N VAL A 228 9.25 -13.20 6.84
CA VAL A 228 9.50 -13.31 5.40
C VAL A 228 8.66 -12.25 4.68
N ARG A 229 9.33 -11.28 4.06
CA ARG A 229 8.70 -10.27 3.21
C ARG A 229 8.92 -10.63 1.75
N CYS A 230 7.84 -10.98 1.06
CA CYS A 230 7.83 -11.26 -0.38
C CYS A 230 7.84 -9.95 -1.15
N CYS A 231 8.94 -9.65 -1.87
CA CYS A 231 9.11 -8.37 -2.56
C CYS A 231 8.90 -8.54 -4.07
N ASP A 232 7.78 -8.05 -4.57
CA ASP A 232 7.53 -7.86 -6.00
C ASP A 232 8.27 -6.61 -6.49
N THR A 233 9.59 -6.73 -6.54
CA THR A 233 10.53 -5.63 -6.78
C THR A 233 10.28 -4.91 -8.10
N MET A 234 9.83 -5.65 -9.12
CA MET A 234 9.62 -5.13 -10.47
C MET A 234 8.14 -4.92 -10.82
N GLY A 235 7.24 -5.10 -9.85
CA GLY A 235 5.80 -4.99 -10.09
C GLY A 235 5.25 -6.02 -11.08
N TYR A 236 5.92 -7.16 -11.27
CA TYR A 236 5.53 -8.21 -12.24
C TYR A 236 4.49 -9.18 -11.70
N GLY A 237 4.22 -9.17 -10.41
CA GLY A 237 3.22 -10.02 -9.80
C GLY A 237 1.85 -9.88 -10.47
N VAL A 238 1.11 -10.97 -10.53
CA VAL A 238 -0.27 -10.98 -11.02
C VAL A 238 -1.17 -11.75 -10.06
N ASN A 239 -2.38 -11.26 -9.90
CA ASN A 239 -3.39 -11.81 -9.00
C ASN A 239 -4.40 -12.74 -9.69
N TYR A 240 -4.18 -13.03 -10.97
CA TYR A 240 -5.15 -13.82 -11.76
C TYR A 240 -5.16 -15.28 -11.34
N PRO A 241 -6.34 -15.88 -11.17
CA PRO A 241 -6.47 -17.33 -10.96
C PRO A 241 -5.79 -18.10 -12.08
N GLY A 242 -5.09 -19.18 -11.75
CA GLY A 242 -4.41 -20.02 -12.73
C GLY A 242 -3.15 -19.43 -13.37
N ALA A 243 -2.72 -18.23 -12.98
CA ALA A 243 -1.43 -17.69 -13.40
C ALA A 243 -0.29 -18.54 -12.85
N VAL A 244 0.75 -18.76 -13.67
CA VAL A 244 1.87 -19.62 -13.27
C VAL A 244 2.90 -18.86 -12.40
N ILE A 245 3.59 -19.62 -11.55
CA ILE A 245 4.81 -19.18 -10.87
C ILE A 245 5.89 -18.89 -11.94
N PRO A 246 6.76 -17.88 -11.73
CA PRO A 246 6.92 -17.12 -10.49
C PRO A 246 6.06 -15.84 -10.39
N ARG A 247 5.19 -15.55 -11.34
CA ARG A 247 4.39 -14.31 -11.32
C ARG A 247 3.12 -14.40 -10.49
N SER A 248 2.63 -15.57 -10.15
CA SER A 248 1.38 -15.78 -9.39
C SER A 248 1.52 -15.38 -7.93
N VAL A 249 0.91 -14.26 -7.51
CA VAL A 249 0.86 -13.86 -6.09
C VAL A 249 0.18 -14.94 -5.24
N PRO A 250 -1.00 -15.49 -5.64
CA PRO A 250 -1.60 -16.63 -4.94
C PRO A 250 -0.64 -17.81 -4.78
N GLY A 251 0.03 -18.20 -5.87
CA GLY A 251 0.93 -19.35 -5.87
C GLY A 251 2.17 -19.16 -5.00
N ILE A 252 2.73 -17.94 -4.96
CA ILE A 252 3.88 -17.59 -4.12
C ILE A 252 3.50 -17.70 -2.63
N ILE A 253 2.43 -17.01 -2.21
CA ILE A 253 2.02 -16.99 -0.79
C ILE A 253 1.62 -18.37 -0.33
N TYR A 254 0.79 -19.08 -1.11
CA TYR A 254 0.40 -20.44 -0.82
C TYR A 254 1.61 -21.39 -0.72
N GLY A 255 2.54 -21.29 -1.66
CA GLY A 255 3.74 -22.13 -1.70
C GLY A 255 4.63 -21.95 -0.47
N ILE A 256 4.90 -20.69 -0.08
CA ILE A 256 5.69 -20.39 1.11
C ILE A 256 4.98 -20.90 2.37
N MET A 257 3.71 -20.59 2.56
CA MET A 257 2.97 -21.02 3.74
C MET A 257 2.89 -22.54 3.83
N THR A 258 2.48 -23.22 2.75
CA THR A 258 2.16 -24.64 2.76
C THR A 258 3.39 -25.53 2.72
N HIS A 259 4.44 -25.15 1.96
CA HIS A 259 5.57 -26.01 1.68
C HIS A 259 6.82 -25.67 2.52
N SER A 260 6.89 -24.50 3.14
CA SER A 260 8.01 -24.17 4.04
C SER A 260 7.58 -24.00 5.50
N GLY A 261 6.27 -24.07 5.79
CA GLY A 261 5.76 -23.97 7.14
C GLY A 261 5.92 -22.57 7.77
N VAL A 262 6.14 -21.54 6.98
CA VAL A 262 6.15 -20.16 7.50
C VAL A 262 4.74 -19.79 7.93
N PRO A 263 4.50 -19.46 9.21
CA PRO A 263 3.18 -19.06 9.69
C PRO A 263 2.71 -17.77 9.03
N SER A 264 1.41 -17.64 8.81
CA SER A 264 0.78 -16.47 8.18
C SER A 264 1.21 -15.13 8.81
N GLU A 265 1.32 -15.07 10.14
CA GLU A 265 1.72 -13.88 10.89
C GLU A 265 3.18 -13.45 10.66
N LEU A 266 3.98 -14.30 10.05
CA LEU A 266 5.36 -14.02 9.68
C LEU A 266 5.53 -13.74 8.18
N ILE A 267 4.45 -13.80 7.39
CA ILE A 267 4.46 -13.50 5.94
C ILE A 267 3.95 -12.09 5.69
N GLU A 268 4.72 -11.34 4.90
CA GLU A 268 4.38 -9.99 4.48
C GLU A 268 4.61 -9.84 2.96
N TRP A 269 3.75 -9.09 2.30
CA TRP A 269 3.88 -8.73 0.89
C TRP A 269 4.32 -7.28 0.74
N HIS A 270 5.28 -7.03 -0.16
CA HIS A 270 5.72 -5.70 -0.57
C HIS A 270 5.69 -5.60 -2.08
N GLY A 271 4.90 -4.70 -2.64
CA GLY A 271 4.67 -4.58 -4.07
C GLY A 271 4.97 -3.19 -4.62
N HIS A 272 5.65 -3.16 -5.80
CA HIS A 272 5.78 -1.97 -6.62
C HIS A 272 4.65 -1.88 -7.66
N ASN A 273 4.43 -0.67 -8.20
CA ASN A 273 3.25 -0.36 -9.00
C ASN A 273 3.52 -0.25 -10.51
N ASP A 274 4.59 -0.85 -11.00
CA ASP A 274 5.05 -0.70 -12.39
C ASP A 274 4.00 -1.14 -13.44
N PHE A 275 3.10 -2.04 -13.08
CA PHE A 275 1.99 -2.49 -13.92
C PHE A 275 0.60 -2.17 -13.33
N TYR A 276 0.48 -1.15 -12.48
CA TYR A 276 -0.80 -0.74 -11.84
C TYR A 276 -1.48 -1.85 -11.03
N LYS A 277 -0.71 -2.77 -10.43
CA LYS A 277 -1.25 -3.92 -9.69
C LYS A 277 -0.90 -3.94 -8.21
N ALA A 278 -0.20 -2.94 -7.70
CA ALA A 278 0.29 -2.95 -6.33
C ALA A 278 -0.82 -3.18 -5.30
N VAL A 279 -1.95 -2.47 -5.41
CA VAL A 279 -3.10 -2.62 -4.51
C VAL A 279 -3.71 -4.01 -4.63
N SER A 280 -4.08 -4.43 -5.84
CA SER A 280 -4.75 -5.72 -6.07
C SER A 280 -3.86 -6.91 -5.70
N ASN A 281 -2.54 -6.82 -5.92
CA ASN A 281 -1.60 -7.85 -5.50
C ASN A 281 -1.46 -7.91 -3.97
N SER A 282 -1.44 -6.77 -3.28
CA SER A 282 -1.38 -6.71 -1.82
C SER A 282 -2.66 -7.27 -1.18
N THR A 283 -3.83 -6.91 -1.70
CA THR A 283 -5.11 -7.50 -1.29
C THR A 283 -5.10 -9.02 -1.51
N THR A 284 -4.60 -9.46 -2.65
CA THR A 284 -4.48 -10.89 -2.96
C THR A 284 -3.55 -11.61 -1.99
N ALA A 285 -2.43 -10.99 -1.60
CA ALA A 285 -1.55 -11.60 -0.60
C ALA A 285 -2.28 -11.84 0.74
N TRP A 286 -3.12 -10.91 1.21
CA TRP A 286 -4.00 -11.14 2.37
C TRP A 286 -4.95 -12.30 2.16
N LEU A 287 -5.61 -12.37 1.00
CA LEU A 287 -6.59 -13.41 0.69
C LEU A 287 -5.99 -14.82 0.66
N TYR A 288 -4.69 -14.95 0.42
CA TYR A 288 -4.02 -16.23 0.26
C TYR A 288 -3.05 -16.59 1.39
N GLY A 289 -2.96 -15.79 2.47
CA GLY A 289 -2.30 -16.23 3.69
C GLY A 289 -1.26 -15.28 4.29
N ALA A 290 -0.90 -14.19 3.65
CA ALA A 290 -0.05 -13.19 4.29
C ALA A 290 -0.87 -12.37 5.30
N CYS A 291 -0.37 -12.18 6.52
CA CYS A 291 -1.00 -11.25 7.49
C CYS A 291 -0.62 -9.80 7.20
N GLY A 292 0.61 -9.55 6.76
CA GLY A 292 1.15 -8.22 6.52
C GLY A 292 1.14 -7.80 5.06
N VAL A 293 0.86 -6.53 4.79
CA VAL A 293 1.18 -5.87 3.53
C VAL A 293 1.97 -4.60 3.82
N ASN A 294 3.03 -4.37 3.04
CA ASN A 294 3.93 -3.26 3.23
C ASN A 294 3.62 -2.15 2.21
N CYS A 295 3.38 -0.96 2.70
CA CYS A 295 2.85 0.17 1.97
C CYS A 295 3.67 1.44 2.24
N SER A 296 3.44 2.46 1.45
CA SER A 296 3.90 3.82 1.74
C SER A 296 2.76 4.82 1.59
N LEU A 297 2.83 5.95 2.27
CA LEU A 297 1.86 7.03 2.08
C LEU A 297 1.84 7.47 0.62
N PHE A 298 0.64 7.54 0.06
CA PHE A 298 0.36 7.96 -1.32
C PHE A 298 1.10 7.11 -2.38
N GLY A 299 1.55 5.92 -1.99
CA GLY A 299 2.33 5.06 -2.86
C GLY A 299 3.71 5.62 -3.21
N ILE A 300 4.23 6.58 -2.44
CA ILE A 300 5.55 7.18 -2.71
C ILE A 300 6.64 6.10 -2.64
N GLY A 301 7.43 5.96 -3.70
CA GLY A 301 8.49 4.97 -3.80
C GLY A 301 9.25 5.10 -5.12
N GLU A 302 10.27 4.28 -5.30
CA GLU A 302 11.07 4.31 -6.53
C GLU A 302 10.24 3.97 -7.77
N ARG A 303 10.65 4.47 -8.92
CA ARG A 303 10.02 4.32 -10.25
C ARG A 303 8.55 4.78 -10.24
N THR A 304 7.61 3.85 -10.23
CA THR A 304 6.16 4.09 -10.24
C THR A 304 5.53 4.04 -8.85
N GLY A 305 6.36 3.84 -7.82
CA GLY A 305 5.95 3.82 -6.43
C GLY A 305 5.57 2.44 -5.89
N ASN A 306 5.14 2.45 -4.63
CA ASN A 306 4.76 1.28 -3.84
C ASN A 306 3.24 1.13 -3.77
N THR A 307 2.78 0.15 -3.02
CA THR A 307 1.37 0.04 -2.64
C THR A 307 0.96 1.24 -1.78
N PRO A 308 -0.05 2.04 -2.19
CA PRO A 308 -0.54 3.16 -1.41
C PRO A 308 -1.17 2.71 -0.09
N LEU A 309 -0.74 3.29 1.03
CA LEU A 309 -1.19 2.90 2.37
C LEU A 309 -2.68 3.18 2.56
N GLU A 310 -3.14 4.36 2.12
CA GLU A 310 -4.55 4.75 2.20
C GLU A 310 -5.47 3.80 1.42
N ALA A 311 -5.02 3.31 0.27
CA ALA A 311 -5.80 2.33 -0.49
C ALA A 311 -5.98 1.04 0.31
N MET A 312 -4.91 0.56 0.96
CA MET A 312 -4.98 -0.68 1.75
C MET A 312 -5.81 -0.54 3.03
N ILE A 313 -5.97 0.67 3.58
CA ILE A 313 -6.93 0.92 4.67
C ILE A 313 -8.37 0.68 4.19
N PHE A 314 -8.73 1.16 3.00
CA PHE A 314 -10.07 0.93 2.45
C PHE A 314 -10.25 -0.52 1.98
N GLU A 315 -9.22 -1.18 1.43
CA GLU A 315 -9.24 -2.62 1.16
C GLU A 315 -9.47 -3.43 2.44
N TYR A 316 -8.76 -3.09 3.54
CA TYR A 316 -8.98 -3.68 4.85
C TYR A 316 -10.44 -3.54 5.30
N ALA A 317 -10.97 -2.32 5.24
CA ALA A 317 -12.34 -2.03 5.66
C ALA A 317 -13.37 -2.84 4.86
N GLN A 318 -13.18 -2.97 3.56
CA GLN A 318 -14.06 -3.76 2.69
C GLN A 318 -13.98 -5.26 2.99
N LEU A 319 -12.78 -5.81 3.21
CA LEU A 319 -12.59 -7.23 3.52
C LEU A 319 -13.11 -7.60 4.92
N ARG A 320 -12.99 -6.70 5.89
CA ARG A 320 -13.34 -6.98 7.30
C ARG A 320 -14.71 -6.46 7.70
N GLY A 321 -15.34 -5.61 6.89
CA GLY A 321 -16.61 -4.94 7.20
C GLY A 321 -16.50 -3.93 8.36
N THR A 322 -15.27 -3.52 8.71
CA THR A 322 -15.00 -2.59 9.84
C THR A 322 -13.65 -1.89 9.66
N LEU A 323 -13.56 -0.66 10.16
CA LEU A 323 -12.27 0.06 10.26
C LEU A 323 -11.46 -0.35 11.51
N ASP A 324 -12.03 -1.14 12.42
CA ASP A 324 -11.37 -1.57 13.66
C ASP A 324 -10.77 -0.43 14.50
N GLY A 325 -11.35 0.74 14.41
CA GLY A 325 -10.94 1.95 15.14
C GLY A 325 -9.85 2.77 14.42
N MET A 326 -9.54 2.48 13.16
CA MET A 326 -8.73 3.37 12.32
C MET A 326 -9.49 4.69 12.08
N ASP A 327 -8.79 5.82 12.18
CA ASP A 327 -9.33 7.14 11.88
C ASP A 327 -8.94 7.59 10.48
N THR A 328 -9.79 7.30 9.51
CA THR A 328 -9.53 7.60 8.10
C THR A 328 -9.58 9.10 7.78
N THR A 329 -10.12 9.94 8.67
CA THR A 329 -10.11 11.41 8.49
C THR A 329 -8.69 11.97 8.49
N VAL A 330 -7.76 11.30 9.16
CA VAL A 330 -6.33 11.64 9.19
C VAL A 330 -5.67 11.55 7.82
N ILE A 331 -6.25 10.80 6.86
CA ILE A 331 -5.73 10.70 5.48
C ILE A 331 -5.74 12.09 4.82
N THR A 332 -6.80 12.86 5.03
CA THR A 332 -6.88 14.23 4.50
C THR A 332 -5.88 15.16 5.18
N ASP A 333 -5.77 15.08 6.53
CA ASP A 333 -4.80 15.88 7.28
C ASP A 333 -3.36 15.58 6.81
N LEU A 334 -3.05 14.31 6.51
CA LEU A 334 -1.76 13.88 5.93
C LEU A 334 -1.53 14.45 4.52
N ALA A 335 -2.55 14.38 3.66
CA ALA A 335 -2.46 14.92 2.31
C ALA A 335 -2.17 16.43 2.32
N GLU A 336 -2.88 17.19 3.16
CA GLU A 336 -2.66 18.62 3.36
C GLU A 336 -1.26 18.91 3.91
N TYR A 337 -0.79 18.12 4.88
CA TYR A 337 0.55 18.26 5.43
C TYR A 337 1.63 18.03 4.36
N TYR A 338 1.44 17.02 3.51
CA TYR A 338 2.36 16.73 2.40
C TYR A 338 2.38 17.85 1.36
N GLU A 339 1.24 18.41 0.99
CA GLU A 339 1.17 19.48 0.00
C GLU A 339 1.69 20.82 0.57
N ASN A 340 1.26 21.20 1.77
CA ASN A 340 1.50 22.53 2.33
C ASN A 340 2.84 22.66 3.07
N VAL A 341 3.31 21.59 3.73
CA VAL A 341 4.53 21.63 4.58
C VAL A 341 5.70 20.92 3.92
N ILE A 342 5.46 19.75 3.31
CA ILE A 342 6.51 18.97 2.65
C ILE A 342 6.74 19.44 1.22
N GLY A 343 5.74 20.07 0.58
CA GLY A 343 5.80 20.54 -0.80
C GLY A 343 5.69 19.41 -1.83
N TYR A 344 5.13 18.25 -1.43
CA TYR A 344 4.85 17.15 -2.35
C TYR A 344 3.50 17.34 -3.02
N LYS A 345 3.48 17.43 -4.35
CA LYS A 345 2.25 17.58 -5.11
C LYS A 345 1.59 16.23 -5.35
N ILE A 346 0.45 15.99 -4.69
CA ILE A 346 -0.38 14.82 -4.95
C ILE A 346 -1.11 15.00 -6.28
N PRO A 347 -1.07 14.03 -7.22
CA PRO A 347 -1.85 14.13 -8.45
C PRO A 347 -3.33 14.32 -8.16
N GLU A 348 -3.95 15.29 -8.83
CA GLU A 348 -5.29 15.78 -8.49
C GLU A 348 -6.39 14.71 -8.43
N ARG A 349 -6.22 13.61 -9.16
CA ARG A 349 -7.21 12.53 -9.28
C ARG A 349 -6.77 11.25 -8.56
N THR A 350 -5.75 11.32 -7.69
CA THR A 350 -5.37 10.18 -6.87
C THR A 350 -6.55 9.79 -5.99
N PRO A 351 -6.99 8.54 -5.98
CA PRO A 351 -8.10 8.09 -5.15
C PRO A 351 -7.90 8.47 -3.67
N PHE A 352 -8.96 8.89 -3.00
CA PHE A 352 -9.04 9.30 -1.59
C PHE A 352 -8.31 10.59 -1.22
N VAL A 353 -7.19 10.94 -1.85
CA VAL A 353 -6.29 12.02 -1.42
C VAL A 353 -6.16 13.16 -2.42
N GLY A 354 -6.33 12.91 -3.71
CA GLY A 354 -6.25 13.96 -4.73
C GLY A 354 -7.34 15.00 -4.56
N ARG A 355 -7.04 16.27 -4.83
CA ARG A 355 -8.01 17.36 -4.62
C ARG A 355 -9.29 17.23 -5.46
N ASN A 356 -9.25 16.47 -6.57
CA ASN A 356 -10.36 16.27 -7.49
C ASN A 356 -10.92 14.83 -7.47
N PHE A 357 -10.58 13.99 -6.48
CA PHE A 357 -10.94 12.56 -6.50
C PHE A 357 -12.45 12.33 -6.45
N ASN A 358 -13.21 13.20 -5.76
CA ASN A 358 -14.66 13.11 -5.57
C ASN A 358 -15.43 14.28 -6.21
N ILE A 359 -14.84 14.95 -7.21
CA ILE A 359 -15.45 16.06 -7.92
C ILE A 359 -16.10 15.60 -9.21
N THR A 360 -17.39 15.87 -9.37
CA THR A 360 -18.12 15.68 -10.62
C THR A 360 -18.28 17.01 -11.40
N ARG A 361 -18.40 16.91 -12.73
CA ARG A 361 -18.54 18.09 -13.62
C ARG A 361 -19.78 18.04 -14.52
N ALA A 362 -20.25 16.85 -14.84
CA ALA A 362 -21.38 16.67 -15.74
C ALA A 362 -22.69 17.11 -15.09
N GLY A 363 -23.50 17.92 -15.81
CA GLY A 363 -24.76 18.43 -15.29
C GLY A 363 -25.74 17.35 -14.84
N ILE A 364 -25.78 16.21 -15.54
CA ILE A 364 -26.62 15.06 -15.17
C ILE A 364 -26.17 14.43 -13.85
N HIS A 365 -24.86 14.38 -13.57
CA HIS A 365 -24.34 13.87 -12.32
C HIS A 365 -24.64 14.84 -11.16
N ALA A 366 -24.49 16.15 -11.40
CA ALA A 366 -24.86 17.17 -10.42
C ALA A 366 -26.36 17.15 -10.08
N ASP A 367 -27.24 16.95 -11.08
CA ASP A 367 -28.69 16.79 -10.85
C ASP A 367 -29.00 15.52 -10.05
N GLY A 368 -28.23 14.45 -10.24
CA GLY A 368 -28.32 13.24 -9.45
C GLY A 368 -27.93 13.48 -7.99
N LEU A 369 -26.79 14.14 -7.72
CA LEU A 369 -26.33 14.48 -6.38
C LEU A 369 -27.32 15.37 -5.61
N LEU A 370 -27.98 16.33 -6.30
CA LEU A 370 -29.04 17.17 -5.71
C LEU A 370 -30.26 16.35 -5.26
N LYS A 371 -30.54 15.25 -5.94
CA LYS A 371 -31.68 14.38 -5.60
C LYS A 371 -31.34 13.41 -4.45
N ASN A 372 -30.19 12.81 -4.54
CA ASN A 372 -29.61 11.94 -3.51
C ASN A 372 -28.13 11.77 -3.79
N GLU A 373 -27.27 12.08 -2.82
CA GLU A 373 -25.82 12.00 -2.93
C GLU A 373 -25.35 10.56 -3.26
N GLU A 374 -26.03 9.54 -2.76
CA GLU A 374 -25.68 8.12 -3.00
C GLU A 374 -25.76 7.70 -4.48
N ILE A 375 -26.40 8.51 -5.34
CA ILE A 375 -26.46 8.20 -6.80
C ILE A 375 -25.05 8.20 -7.41
N TYR A 376 -24.16 9.08 -6.95
CA TYR A 376 -22.80 9.24 -7.48
C TYR A 376 -21.71 9.26 -6.41
N ASN A 377 -22.04 8.93 -5.16
CA ASN A 377 -21.10 8.79 -4.05
C ASN A 377 -21.35 7.48 -3.34
N ILE A 378 -20.46 6.49 -3.50
CA ILE A 378 -20.68 5.12 -3.03
C ILE A 378 -20.52 4.95 -1.52
N PHE A 379 -19.91 5.90 -0.83
CA PHE A 379 -19.81 5.98 0.62
C PHE A 379 -19.67 7.43 1.07
N ASP A 380 -20.00 7.73 2.30
CA ASP A 380 -19.95 9.08 2.88
C ASP A 380 -18.51 9.57 3.01
N THR A 381 -18.00 10.26 1.98
CA THR A 381 -16.65 10.80 1.92
C THR A 381 -16.41 11.97 2.87
N GLU A 382 -17.47 12.67 3.30
CA GLU A 382 -17.37 13.71 4.33
C GLU A 382 -17.10 13.09 5.70
N LYS A 383 -17.86 12.07 6.07
CA LYS A 383 -17.68 11.35 7.34
C LYS A 383 -16.33 10.66 7.45
N PHE A 384 -15.92 9.94 6.40
CA PHE A 384 -14.73 9.09 6.45
C PHE A 384 -13.43 9.80 6.08
N LEU A 385 -13.51 10.91 5.34
CA LEU A 385 -12.33 11.61 4.83
C LEU A 385 -12.35 13.12 5.09
N LYS A 386 -13.38 13.68 5.75
CA LYS A 386 -13.62 15.14 5.82
C LYS A 386 -13.68 15.78 4.41
N ARG A 387 -14.07 15.04 3.39
CA ARG A 387 -14.08 15.44 2.00
C ARG A 387 -15.45 15.26 1.39
N PRO A 388 -16.35 16.27 1.53
CA PRO A 388 -17.66 16.21 0.90
C PRO A 388 -17.57 16.09 -0.62
N VAL A 389 -18.60 15.53 -1.24
CA VAL A 389 -18.71 15.52 -2.70
C VAL A 389 -18.88 16.93 -3.22
N GLU A 390 -18.15 17.23 -4.28
CA GLU A 390 -18.19 18.56 -4.91
C GLU A 390 -18.61 18.49 -6.39
N VAL A 391 -19.14 19.61 -6.87
CA VAL A 391 -19.46 19.81 -8.29
C VAL A 391 -18.61 20.97 -8.81
N ALA A 392 -17.68 20.67 -9.70
CA ALA A 392 -16.92 21.72 -10.36
C ALA A 392 -17.73 22.34 -11.48
N ILE A 393 -17.73 23.66 -11.53
CA ILE A 393 -18.47 24.45 -12.53
C ILE A 393 -17.59 24.70 -13.76
N SER A 394 -18.14 24.36 -14.92
CA SER A 394 -17.51 24.55 -16.24
C SER A 394 -18.55 24.88 -17.32
N ASN A 395 -18.12 24.93 -18.56
CA ASN A 395 -19.02 25.13 -19.72
C ASN A 395 -20.10 24.05 -19.85
N THR A 396 -19.84 22.85 -19.37
CA THR A 396 -20.79 21.73 -19.40
C THR A 396 -21.70 21.66 -18.17
N SER A 397 -21.53 22.55 -17.20
CA SER A 397 -22.33 22.56 -15.97
C SER A 397 -23.71 23.22 -16.25
N GLY A 398 -24.76 22.47 -15.91
CA GLY A 398 -26.13 22.96 -15.95
C GLY A 398 -26.51 23.72 -14.68
N LEU A 399 -27.76 24.22 -14.62
CA LEU A 399 -28.32 24.92 -13.46
C LEU A 399 -28.26 24.11 -12.18
N ALA A 400 -28.41 22.79 -12.29
CA ALA A 400 -28.33 21.87 -11.14
C ALA A 400 -26.94 21.89 -10.47
N GLY A 401 -25.86 21.93 -11.25
CA GLY A 401 -24.50 22.02 -10.71
C GLY A 401 -24.26 23.29 -9.92
N ILE A 402 -24.75 24.42 -10.43
CA ILE A 402 -24.65 25.73 -9.75
C ILE A 402 -25.48 25.74 -8.48
N ALA A 403 -26.72 25.24 -8.52
CA ALA A 403 -27.58 25.13 -7.35
C ALA A 403 -26.94 24.26 -6.27
N HIS A 404 -26.37 23.12 -6.65
CA HIS A 404 -25.62 22.25 -5.73
C HIS A 404 -24.44 23.00 -5.08
N TRP A 405 -23.65 23.69 -5.89
CA TRP A 405 -22.51 24.46 -5.41
C TRP A 405 -22.93 25.55 -4.40
N VAL A 406 -23.99 26.30 -4.68
CA VAL A 406 -24.54 27.34 -3.77
C VAL A 406 -25.03 26.72 -2.45
N ASN A 407 -25.85 25.66 -2.53
CA ASN A 407 -26.35 24.96 -1.35
C ASN A 407 -25.24 24.36 -0.48
N ARG A 408 -24.13 23.99 -1.11
CA ARG A 408 -22.97 23.42 -0.40
C ARG A 408 -22.15 24.49 0.33
N HIS A 409 -21.94 25.65 -0.26
CA HIS A 409 -21.00 26.65 0.24
C HIS A 409 -21.65 27.77 1.05
N TYR A 410 -22.97 27.92 0.99
CA TYR A 410 -23.70 28.92 1.75
C TYR A 410 -24.61 28.27 2.80
N GLU A 411 -24.91 29.03 3.87
CA GLU A 411 -25.85 28.59 4.94
C GLU A 411 -27.30 28.67 4.38
N VAL A 412 -27.71 27.62 3.69
CA VAL A 412 -29.06 27.47 3.14
C VAL A 412 -29.82 26.47 3.99
N PRO A 413 -31.09 26.77 4.42
CA PRO A 413 -31.89 25.82 5.19
C PRO A 413 -32.11 24.49 4.43
N GLU A 414 -31.92 23.37 5.06
CA GLU A 414 -32.09 22.04 4.45
C GLU A 414 -33.53 21.81 3.94
N GLU A 415 -34.52 22.34 4.66
CA GLU A 415 -35.92 22.23 4.29
C GLU A 415 -36.31 23.14 3.12
N ASN A 416 -35.47 24.10 2.74
CA ASN A 416 -35.72 25.01 1.62
C ASN A 416 -34.43 25.32 0.85
N PRO A 417 -33.86 24.32 0.17
CA PRO A 417 -32.63 24.50 -0.62
C PRO A 417 -32.86 25.44 -1.82
N ILE A 418 -31.81 26.11 -2.25
CA ILE A 418 -31.85 26.92 -3.49
C ILE A 418 -32.15 26.00 -4.67
N ASP A 419 -33.29 26.26 -5.30
CA ASP A 419 -33.75 25.48 -6.46
C ASP A 419 -32.96 25.87 -7.71
N LYS A 420 -32.70 24.90 -8.58
CA LYS A 420 -31.96 25.09 -9.84
C LYS A 420 -32.63 26.07 -10.83
N LYS A 421 -33.93 26.38 -10.63
CA LYS A 421 -34.66 27.35 -11.43
C LYS A 421 -34.71 28.74 -10.78
N SER A 422 -34.06 28.94 -9.63
CA SER A 422 -34.01 30.23 -8.98
C SER A 422 -33.31 31.29 -9.83
N GLU A 423 -33.69 32.56 -9.66
CA GLU A 423 -33.08 33.70 -10.34
C GLU A 423 -31.57 33.79 -10.01
N LEU A 424 -31.18 33.52 -8.77
CA LEU A 424 -29.78 33.46 -8.34
C LEU A 424 -28.96 32.49 -9.21
N VAL A 425 -29.44 31.26 -9.38
CA VAL A 425 -28.77 30.24 -10.18
C VAL A 425 -28.71 30.65 -11.66
N ALA A 426 -29.77 31.27 -12.19
CA ALA A 426 -29.79 31.76 -13.58
C ALA A 426 -28.77 32.87 -13.82
N MET A 427 -28.61 33.80 -12.86
CA MET A 427 -27.61 34.88 -12.96
C MET A 427 -26.17 34.33 -12.95
N ILE A 428 -25.86 33.39 -12.03
CA ILE A 428 -24.54 32.75 -11.97
C ILE A 428 -24.28 32.00 -13.27
N LYS A 429 -25.26 31.25 -13.77
CA LYS A 429 -25.13 30.52 -15.04
C LYS A 429 -24.85 31.44 -16.23
N ALA A 430 -25.53 32.56 -16.34
CA ALA A 430 -25.31 33.52 -17.38
C ALA A 430 -23.86 34.08 -17.38
N TRP A 431 -23.35 34.38 -16.18
CA TRP A 431 -21.96 34.79 -16.02
C TRP A 431 -20.97 33.65 -16.41
N VAL A 432 -21.23 32.43 -16.00
CA VAL A 432 -20.41 31.26 -16.38
C VAL A 432 -20.36 31.11 -17.90
N ASP A 433 -21.52 31.20 -18.59
CA ASP A 433 -21.60 31.07 -20.04
C ASP A 433 -20.83 32.19 -20.76
N GLU A 434 -20.89 33.40 -20.25
CA GLU A 434 -20.12 34.52 -20.75
C GLU A 434 -18.60 34.28 -20.68
N GLN A 435 -18.10 33.71 -19.54
CA GLN A 435 -16.67 33.39 -19.41
C GLN A 435 -16.21 32.48 -20.55
N TYR A 436 -16.98 31.42 -20.85
CA TYR A 436 -16.63 30.47 -21.91
C TYR A 436 -16.87 30.99 -23.31
N ALA A 437 -17.87 31.82 -23.51
CA ALA A 437 -18.06 32.54 -24.77
C ALA A 437 -16.89 33.49 -25.10
N ASN A 438 -16.25 34.02 -24.06
CA ASN A 438 -15.05 34.86 -24.17
C ASN A 438 -13.73 34.03 -24.27
N GLY A 439 -13.80 32.69 -24.50
CA GLY A 439 -12.65 31.86 -24.83
C GLY A 439 -11.96 31.20 -23.62
N ARG A 440 -12.59 31.17 -22.46
CA ARG A 440 -12.06 30.42 -21.29
C ARG A 440 -11.97 28.94 -21.59
N VAL A 441 -10.87 28.29 -21.17
CA VAL A 441 -10.61 26.85 -21.32
C VAL A 441 -10.44 26.11 -19.98
N THR A 442 -10.44 26.86 -18.85
CA THR A 442 -10.30 26.31 -17.50
C THR A 442 -11.64 26.18 -16.77
N VAL A 443 -11.74 25.36 -15.74
CA VAL A 443 -12.89 25.37 -14.82
C VAL A 443 -12.98 26.72 -14.10
N ILE A 444 -14.19 27.08 -13.63
CA ILE A 444 -14.37 28.23 -12.75
C ILE A 444 -13.85 27.84 -11.36
N THR A 445 -13.05 28.71 -10.77
CA THR A 445 -12.53 28.48 -9.39
C THR A 445 -13.60 28.83 -8.35
N ASN A 446 -13.45 28.29 -7.13
CA ASN A 446 -14.36 28.64 -6.03
C ASN A 446 -14.33 30.14 -5.71
N ASP A 447 -13.15 30.78 -5.74
CA ASP A 447 -13.04 32.23 -5.49
C ASP A 447 -13.84 33.07 -6.51
N GLU A 448 -13.80 32.66 -7.77
CA GLU A 448 -14.61 33.32 -8.82
C GLU A 448 -16.12 33.06 -8.60
N LEU A 449 -16.49 31.84 -8.19
CA LEU A 449 -17.88 31.52 -7.89
C LEU A 449 -18.38 32.26 -6.65
N PHE A 450 -17.58 32.42 -5.62
CA PHE A 450 -17.92 33.24 -4.45
C PHE A 450 -18.16 34.71 -4.90
N SER A 451 -17.24 35.26 -5.66
CA SER A 451 -17.36 36.67 -6.15
C SER A 451 -18.63 36.93 -6.98
N VAL A 452 -18.93 36.05 -7.93
CA VAL A 452 -20.15 36.22 -8.75
C VAL A 452 -21.41 35.94 -7.94
N THR A 453 -21.39 34.96 -7.03
CA THR A 453 -22.55 34.65 -6.19
C THR A 453 -22.86 35.78 -5.23
N ASP A 454 -21.88 36.35 -4.54
CA ASP A 454 -22.06 37.48 -3.63
C ASP A 454 -22.59 38.71 -4.39
N THR A 455 -22.12 38.95 -5.62
CA THR A 455 -22.64 39.99 -6.49
C THR A 455 -24.14 39.77 -6.82
N ALA A 456 -24.50 38.56 -7.22
CA ALA A 456 -25.87 38.19 -7.54
C ALA A 456 -26.79 38.24 -6.30
N LEU A 457 -26.34 37.79 -5.14
CA LEU A 457 -27.06 37.89 -3.86
C LEU A 457 -27.35 39.35 -3.51
N GLY A 458 -26.35 40.23 -3.67
CA GLY A 458 -26.52 41.67 -3.46
C GLY A 458 -27.56 42.29 -4.40
N GLN A 459 -27.57 41.94 -5.68
CA GLN A 459 -28.55 42.43 -6.67
C GLN A 459 -29.98 41.95 -6.38
N LEU A 460 -30.12 40.74 -5.87
CA LEU A 460 -31.41 40.14 -5.49
C LEU A 460 -31.87 40.48 -4.06
N ASN A 461 -31.08 41.24 -3.29
CA ASN A 461 -31.33 41.52 -1.87
C ASN A 461 -31.52 40.24 -1.03
N ILE A 462 -30.81 39.15 -1.38
CA ILE A 462 -30.81 37.89 -0.65
C ILE A 462 -29.63 37.90 0.33
N CYS A 463 -29.88 37.57 1.61
CA CYS A 463 -28.83 37.47 2.62
C CYS A 463 -28.53 36.00 2.92
N LEU A 464 -27.46 35.48 2.35
CA LEU A 464 -26.88 34.16 2.69
C LEU A 464 -25.47 34.37 3.23
N LYS A 465 -25.06 33.54 4.21
CA LYS A 465 -23.69 33.53 4.75
C LYS A 465 -22.92 32.35 4.19
N LEU A 466 -21.63 32.51 4.04
CA LEU A 466 -20.72 31.40 3.73
C LEU A 466 -20.71 30.42 4.90
N LYS A 467 -20.76 29.14 4.60
CA LYS A 467 -20.49 28.09 5.60
C LYS A 467 -19.02 28.20 6.05
N LYS A 468 -18.79 28.10 7.34
CA LYS A 468 -17.43 28.16 7.93
C LYS A 468 -16.71 26.84 7.77
#